data_033b2d93e0032aa2ace33ae81b1fc721
#
_entry.id   033b2d93e0032aa2ace33ae81b1fc721
#
_cell.length_a   1.000
_cell.length_b   1.000
_cell.length_c   1.000
_cell.angle_alpha   90.00
_cell.angle_beta   90.00
_cell.angle_gamma   90.00
#
_symmetry.space_group_name_H-M   'P 1'
#
loop_
_entity.id
_entity.type
_entity.pdbx_description
1 polymer ?
#
loop_
_entity_poly.entity_id
_entity_poly.type
_entity_poly.pdbx_seq_one_letter_code
_entity_poly.pdbx_strand_id
1 'polypeptide(L)'
;MNRLLIPLFALLLLVGCSASSGGAGNGTQTLTVAATAIPHAEILKQVKPLLAKEGIDLQVRVFADYVQPNVQVVEKGVDLNYFETKPYLDAFNRERGTHLVVITGVHIEPFGAYSRKYKSIDQLPDGASVTIPNDPSNNSRALLLLAKQGLITLKDPTNEMSTLKDITANPKHLQFRQLEAAMLPRTLDEVDLALINTNYALAAGLNPTKDALLIEDKNSPYVNYLVGRPDNQNDPRVQKLAKALNSPEIKAFIEQKYHGAVLPAF
;
A
#
# COMPACT_ATOMS: atom_id res chain seq x y z
N MET A 1 -10.32 -90.96 -23.98
CA MET A 1 -9.16 -90.33 -24.63
C MET A 1 -9.67 -89.13 -25.44
N ASN A 2 -9.82 -87.96 -24.81
CA ASN A 2 -10.30 -86.76 -25.49
C ASN A 2 -9.15 -85.75 -25.60
N ARG A 3 -8.77 -85.45 -26.82
CA ARG A 3 -7.79 -84.39 -27.11
C ARG A 3 -8.53 -83.06 -27.21
N LEU A 4 -8.20 -82.16 -26.29
CA LEU A 4 -8.68 -80.78 -26.29
C LEU A 4 -7.79 -79.94 -27.17
N LEU A 5 -8.33 -79.39 -28.25
CA LEU A 5 -7.73 -78.38 -29.11
C LEU A 5 -7.93 -77.01 -28.52
N ILE A 6 -6.83 -76.32 -28.23
CA ILE A 6 -6.80 -74.88 -27.76
C ILE A 6 -6.60 -74.00 -29.01
N PRO A 7 -7.48 -73.05 -29.31
CA PRO A 7 -7.22 -72.07 -30.36
C PRO A 7 -6.32 -70.96 -29.85
N LEU A 8 -5.25 -70.72 -30.56
CA LEU A 8 -4.30 -69.61 -30.37
C LEU A 8 -4.93 -68.31 -30.83
N PHE A 9 -5.30 -67.43 -29.87
CA PHE A 9 -5.83 -66.11 -30.17
C PHE A 9 -4.63 -65.12 -30.32
N ALA A 10 -4.40 -64.68 -31.59
CA ALA A 10 -3.38 -63.71 -31.92
C ALA A 10 -3.89 -62.30 -31.48
N LEU A 11 -3.27 -61.74 -30.46
CA LEU A 11 -3.53 -60.37 -29.95
C LEU A 11 -2.73 -59.37 -30.81
N LEU A 12 -3.42 -58.70 -31.72
CA LEU A 12 -2.88 -57.55 -32.47
C LEU A 12 -2.77 -56.35 -31.54
N LEU A 13 -1.55 -56.00 -31.13
CA LEU A 13 -1.24 -54.75 -30.45
C LEU A 13 -1.29 -53.58 -31.44
N LEU A 14 -2.37 -52.84 -31.46
CA LEU A 14 -2.44 -51.54 -32.10
C LEU A 14 -1.71 -50.50 -31.22
N VAL A 15 -0.48 -50.19 -31.58
CA VAL A 15 0.25 -49.07 -31.04
C VAL A 15 -0.35 -47.79 -31.63
N GLY A 16 -1.34 -47.20 -30.90
CA GLY A 16 -1.85 -45.88 -31.16
C GLY A 16 -0.82 -44.84 -30.74
N CYS A 17 -0.10 -44.23 -31.65
CA CYS A 17 0.64 -42.99 -31.42
C CYS A 17 -0.37 -41.89 -31.11
N SER A 18 -0.68 -41.66 -29.81
CA SER A 18 -1.30 -40.43 -29.38
C SER A 18 -0.26 -39.31 -29.49
N ALA A 19 -0.30 -38.58 -30.59
CA ALA A 19 0.32 -37.29 -30.67
C ALA A 19 -0.33 -36.37 -29.61
N SER A 20 0.33 -36.22 -28.45
CA SER A 20 0.03 -35.15 -27.54
C SER A 20 0.33 -33.83 -28.23
N SER A 21 -0.69 -33.28 -28.89
CA SER A 21 -0.70 -31.87 -29.22
C SER A 21 -0.72 -31.10 -27.89
N GLY A 22 0.50 -30.74 -27.46
CA GLY A 22 0.68 -29.77 -26.39
C GLY A 22 0.08 -28.44 -26.81
N GLY A 23 -1.22 -28.32 -26.68
CA GLY A 23 -1.89 -27.03 -26.67
C GLY A 23 -1.38 -26.29 -25.44
N ALA A 24 -0.51 -25.29 -25.67
CA ALA A 24 -0.25 -24.27 -24.67
C ALA A 24 -1.62 -23.63 -24.34
N GLY A 25 -2.28 -24.16 -23.31
CA GLY A 25 -3.49 -23.59 -22.78
C GLY A 25 -3.13 -22.18 -22.28
N ASN A 26 -3.55 -21.17 -23.01
CA ASN A 26 -3.60 -19.79 -22.55
C ASN A 26 -4.66 -19.68 -21.42
N GLY A 27 -4.46 -20.42 -20.33
CA GLY A 27 -5.24 -20.27 -19.10
C GLY A 27 -4.93 -18.90 -18.51
N THR A 28 -5.95 -18.11 -18.25
CA THR A 28 -5.84 -16.84 -17.54
C THR A 28 -5.12 -17.08 -16.22
N GLN A 29 -3.98 -16.38 -16.02
CA GLN A 29 -3.16 -16.51 -14.81
C GLN A 29 -3.66 -15.52 -13.77
N THR A 30 -4.02 -15.99 -12.60
CA THR A 30 -4.44 -15.11 -11.48
C THR A 30 -3.23 -14.48 -10.80
N LEU A 31 -3.35 -13.19 -10.46
CA LEU A 31 -2.42 -12.45 -9.61
C LEU A 31 -3.21 -11.72 -8.53
N THR A 32 -2.88 -11.93 -7.26
CA THR A 32 -3.61 -11.39 -6.12
C THR A 32 -2.84 -10.27 -5.44
N VAL A 33 -3.50 -9.12 -5.16
CA VAL A 33 -2.88 -7.96 -4.52
C VAL A 33 -3.73 -7.47 -3.36
N ALA A 34 -3.12 -7.35 -2.17
CA ALA A 34 -3.71 -6.68 -1.02
C ALA A 34 -3.51 -5.16 -1.15
N ALA A 35 -4.54 -4.38 -0.88
CA ALA A 35 -4.50 -2.92 -0.97
C ALA A 35 -5.45 -2.26 0.03
N THR A 36 -5.23 -0.99 0.36
CA THR A 36 -6.27 -0.16 0.98
C THR A 36 -7.24 0.37 -0.08
N ALA A 37 -8.43 0.82 0.35
CA ALA A 37 -9.52 1.15 -0.57
C ALA A 37 -9.16 2.29 -1.56
N ILE A 38 -8.69 3.43 -1.02
CA ILE A 38 -8.38 4.66 -1.75
C ILE A 38 -6.96 5.11 -1.36
N PRO A 39 -6.11 5.48 -2.30
CA PRO A 39 -6.24 5.42 -3.76
C PRO A 39 -5.88 4.06 -4.35
N HIS A 40 -5.29 3.15 -3.58
CA HIS A 40 -4.57 1.96 -4.02
C HIS A 40 -5.46 0.99 -4.81
N ALA A 41 -6.60 0.54 -4.24
CA ALA A 41 -7.52 -0.36 -4.96
C ALA A 41 -8.18 0.33 -6.17
N GLU A 42 -8.41 1.65 -6.11
CA GLU A 42 -8.91 2.40 -7.27
C GLU A 42 -7.91 2.41 -8.44
N ILE A 43 -6.61 2.61 -8.14
CA ILE A 43 -5.53 2.55 -9.15
C ILE A 43 -5.42 1.14 -9.72
N LEU A 44 -5.41 0.10 -8.87
CA LEU A 44 -5.39 -1.30 -9.33
C LEU A 44 -6.60 -1.65 -10.20
N LYS A 45 -7.76 -1.08 -9.94
CA LYS A 45 -8.94 -1.26 -10.79
C LYS A 45 -8.73 -0.74 -12.20
N GLN A 46 -7.98 0.36 -12.38
CA GLN A 46 -7.62 0.88 -13.71
C GLN A 46 -6.58 0.01 -14.41
N VAL A 47 -5.69 -0.64 -13.66
CA VAL A 47 -4.69 -1.55 -14.20
C VAL A 47 -5.31 -2.89 -14.66
N LYS A 48 -6.40 -3.33 -14.03
CA LYS A 48 -7.04 -4.62 -14.31
C LYS A 48 -7.30 -4.88 -15.80
N PRO A 49 -7.91 -3.97 -16.60
CA PRO A 49 -8.13 -4.20 -18.03
C PRO A 49 -6.82 -4.24 -18.85
N LEU A 50 -5.74 -3.60 -18.40
CA LEU A 50 -4.45 -3.64 -19.06
C LEU A 50 -3.84 -5.04 -18.93
N LEU A 51 -3.87 -5.61 -17.71
CA LEU A 51 -3.37 -6.97 -17.44
C LEU A 51 -4.22 -8.06 -18.08
N ALA A 52 -5.54 -7.88 -18.18
CA ALA A 52 -6.43 -8.83 -18.84
C ALA A 52 -6.07 -9.04 -20.31
N LYS A 53 -5.61 -7.99 -21.01
CA LYS A 53 -5.10 -8.09 -22.39
C LYS A 53 -3.85 -8.97 -22.52
N GLU A 54 -3.13 -9.13 -21.40
CA GLU A 54 -1.91 -9.94 -21.30
C GLU A 54 -2.17 -11.33 -20.67
N GLY A 55 -3.45 -11.73 -20.54
CA GLY A 55 -3.87 -13.02 -19.98
C GLY A 55 -3.74 -13.12 -18.46
N ILE A 56 -3.70 -11.99 -17.74
CA ILE A 56 -3.61 -11.96 -16.27
C ILE A 56 -4.93 -11.46 -15.67
N ASP A 57 -5.53 -12.27 -14.80
CA ASP A 57 -6.66 -11.86 -13.97
C ASP A 57 -6.16 -11.26 -12.65
N LEU A 58 -6.17 -9.94 -12.56
CA LEU A 58 -5.80 -9.22 -11.35
C LEU A 58 -6.95 -9.25 -10.34
N GLN A 59 -6.72 -9.85 -9.18
CA GLN A 59 -7.66 -9.87 -8.07
C GLN A 59 -7.18 -8.99 -6.92
N VAL A 60 -7.99 -8.01 -6.52
CA VAL A 60 -7.66 -7.06 -5.46
C VAL A 60 -8.42 -7.43 -4.20
N ARG A 61 -7.70 -7.62 -3.08
CA ARG A 61 -8.27 -7.78 -1.74
C ARG A 61 -8.06 -6.49 -0.96
N VAL A 62 -9.18 -5.88 -0.53
CA VAL A 62 -9.16 -4.60 0.18
C VAL A 62 -9.10 -4.84 1.68
N PHE A 63 -8.19 -4.12 2.35
CA PHE A 63 -8.01 -4.13 3.79
C PHE A 63 -8.21 -2.72 4.36
N ALA A 64 -8.68 -2.65 5.61
CA ALA A 64 -8.96 -1.39 6.29
C ALA A 64 -7.78 -0.91 7.18
N ASP A 65 -6.78 -1.76 7.40
CA ASP A 65 -5.60 -1.50 8.24
C ASP A 65 -4.30 -1.68 7.45
N TYR A 66 -3.16 -1.37 8.09
CA TYR A 66 -1.83 -1.46 7.47
C TYR A 66 -1.06 -2.74 7.83
N VAL A 67 -1.54 -3.54 8.78
CA VAL A 67 -0.84 -4.74 9.24
C VAL A 67 -1.18 -5.95 8.36
N GLN A 68 -2.47 -6.15 8.10
CA GLN A 68 -2.97 -7.34 7.41
C GLN A 68 -2.43 -7.48 5.97
N PRO A 69 -2.30 -6.42 5.15
CA PRO A 69 -1.76 -6.58 3.79
C PRO A 69 -0.38 -7.24 3.78
N ASN A 70 0.54 -6.83 4.66
CA ASN A 70 1.86 -7.43 4.77
C ASN A 70 1.83 -8.86 5.30
N VAL A 71 1.01 -9.12 6.33
CA VAL A 71 0.82 -10.48 6.90
C VAL A 71 0.35 -11.44 5.80
N GLN A 72 -0.63 -11.03 4.99
CA GLN A 72 -1.16 -11.85 3.90
C GLN A 72 -0.10 -12.15 2.82
N VAL A 73 0.82 -11.21 2.53
CA VAL A 73 1.94 -11.48 1.60
C VAL A 73 2.93 -12.46 2.20
N VAL A 74 3.30 -12.28 3.48
CA VAL A 74 4.22 -13.19 4.20
C VAL A 74 3.66 -14.61 4.24
N GLU A 75 2.39 -14.76 4.56
CA GLU A 75 1.68 -16.04 4.67
C GLU A 75 1.26 -16.65 3.32
N LYS A 76 1.58 -15.97 2.20
CA LYS A 76 1.20 -16.37 0.84
C LYS A 76 -0.31 -16.45 0.60
N GLY A 77 -1.09 -15.77 1.41
CA GLY A 77 -2.53 -15.60 1.23
C GLY A 77 -2.88 -14.69 0.05
N VAL A 78 -1.95 -13.79 -0.30
CA VAL A 78 -1.92 -13.01 -1.55
C VAL A 78 -0.50 -12.99 -2.11
N ASP A 79 -0.35 -12.63 -3.39
CA ASP A 79 0.96 -12.58 -4.04
C ASP A 79 1.74 -11.32 -3.65
N LEU A 80 1.06 -10.18 -3.61
CA LEU A 80 1.64 -8.84 -3.44
C LEU A 80 0.77 -7.98 -2.53
N ASN A 81 1.33 -6.86 -2.09
CA ASN A 81 0.54 -5.73 -1.60
C ASN A 81 0.91 -4.42 -2.30
N TYR A 82 0.00 -3.45 -2.19
CA TYR A 82 0.20 -2.09 -2.65
C TYR A 82 -0.57 -1.15 -1.73
N PHE A 83 0.14 -0.53 -0.77
CA PHE A 83 -0.48 0.37 0.21
C PHE A 83 0.53 1.16 1.04
N GLU A 84 1.83 0.86 0.97
CA GLU A 84 2.81 1.27 1.98
C GLU A 84 4.02 2.01 1.40
N THR A 85 4.66 2.76 2.26
CA THR A 85 5.93 3.45 2.00
C THR A 85 7.11 2.59 2.43
N LYS A 86 8.31 2.87 1.89
CA LYS A 86 9.51 2.12 2.25
C LYS A 86 9.85 2.18 3.75
N PRO A 87 9.78 3.33 4.46
CA PRO A 87 10.03 3.36 5.90
C PRO A 87 9.04 2.48 6.71
N TYR A 88 7.77 2.39 6.28
CA TYR A 88 6.78 1.49 6.90
C TYR A 88 7.16 0.01 6.68
N LEU A 89 7.51 -0.36 5.45
CA LEU A 89 7.96 -1.72 5.11
C LEU A 89 9.22 -2.12 5.90
N ASP A 90 10.20 -1.22 5.98
CA ASP A 90 11.44 -1.48 6.73
C ASP A 90 11.17 -1.69 8.23
N ALA A 91 10.26 -0.91 8.81
CA ALA A 91 9.82 -1.08 10.19
C ALA A 91 9.11 -2.44 10.39
N PHE A 92 8.16 -2.77 9.52
CA PHE A 92 7.46 -4.06 9.56
C PHE A 92 8.41 -5.25 9.45
N ASN A 93 9.33 -5.22 8.48
CA ASN A 93 10.31 -6.28 8.28
C ASN A 93 11.20 -6.46 9.53
N ARG A 94 11.69 -5.36 10.10
CA ARG A 94 12.53 -5.38 11.32
C ARG A 94 11.79 -5.94 12.52
N GLU A 95 10.56 -5.49 12.76
CA GLU A 95 9.75 -5.87 13.92
C GLU A 95 9.25 -7.31 13.85
N ARG A 96 8.99 -7.81 12.65
CA ARG A 96 8.43 -9.13 12.41
C ARG A 96 9.46 -10.17 11.95
N GLY A 97 10.71 -9.78 11.71
CA GLY A 97 11.75 -10.67 11.16
C GLY A 97 11.41 -11.17 9.76
N THR A 98 10.71 -10.36 8.97
CA THR A 98 10.30 -10.68 7.60
C THR A 98 11.21 -10.01 6.57
N HIS A 99 11.08 -10.39 5.28
CA HIS A 99 11.97 -9.95 4.21
C HIS A 99 11.18 -9.56 2.95
N LEU A 100 10.07 -8.86 3.13
CA LEU A 100 9.32 -8.32 1.99
C LEU A 100 10.16 -7.29 1.26
N VAL A 101 10.01 -7.20 -0.06
CA VAL A 101 10.83 -6.38 -0.94
C VAL A 101 9.99 -5.43 -1.79
N VAL A 102 10.53 -4.25 -2.03
CA VAL A 102 9.96 -3.27 -2.98
C VAL A 102 10.12 -3.77 -4.41
N ILE A 103 9.08 -3.66 -5.22
CA ILE A 103 9.10 -4.00 -6.65
C ILE A 103 9.15 -2.75 -7.50
N THR A 104 8.22 -1.80 -7.29
CA THR A 104 8.22 -0.51 -7.98
C THR A 104 7.50 0.56 -7.15
N GLY A 105 7.98 1.80 -7.25
CA GLY A 105 7.27 2.98 -6.73
C GLY A 105 6.14 3.37 -7.67
N VAL A 106 5.04 3.87 -7.13
CA VAL A 106 3.86 4.21 -7.95
C VAL A 106 3.39 5.64 -7.72
N HIS A 107 3.20 6.06 -6.47
CA HIS A 107 2.67 7.39 -6.19
C HIS A 107 3.11 7.91 -4.82
N ILE A 108 2.92 9.21 -4.61
CA ILE A 108 3.12 9.89 -3.33
C ILE A 108 1.76 10.36 -2.80
N GLU A 109 1.59 10.20 -1.50
CA GLU A 109 0.46 10.72 -0.74
C GLU A 109 0.96 11.73 0.28
N PRO A 110 0.91 13.05 0.00
CA PRO A 110 1.34 14.05 0.97
C PRO A 110 0.54 13.93 2.27
N PHE A 111 1.22 13.72 3.38
CA PHE A 111 0.63 13.57 4.70
C PHE A 111 0.09 14.91 5.20
N GLY A 112 -1.07 14.92 5.87
CA GLY A 112 -1.72 16.15 6.28
C GLY A 112 -2.14 16.19 7.75
N ALA A 113 -2.26 17.42 8.27
CA ALA A 113 -2.84 17.72 9.58
C ALA A 113 -4.17 18.47 9.41
N TYR A 114 -5.20 18.01 10.07
CA TYR A 114 -6.59 18.46 9.90
C TYR A 114 -7.22 18.90 11.20
N SER A 115 -8.14 19.85 11.12
CA SER A 115 -8.96 20.29 12.24
C SER A 115 -10.38 20.61 11.77
N ARG A 116 -11.37 20.32 12.59
CA ARG A 116 -12.74 20.83 12.42
C ARG A 116 -12.99 22.10 13.22
N LYS A 117 -12.16 22.37 14.23
CA LYS A 117 -12.32 23.52 15.14
C LYS A 117 -11.61 24.78 14.63
N TYR A 118 -10.46 24.64 13.96
CA TYR A 118 -9.59 25.74 13.56
C TYR A 118 -9.40 25.79 12.06
N LYS A 119 -9.08 26.99 11.55
CA LYS A 119 -8.86 27.24 10.11
C LYS A 119 -7.40 27.50 9.76
N SER A 120 -6.55 27.69 10.78
CA SER A 120 -5.10 27.80 10.61
C SER A 120 -4.39 27.23 11.84
N ILE A 121 -3.14 26.85 11.66
CA ILE A 121 -2.30 26.31 12.72
C ILE A 121 -2.03 27.32 13.84
N ASP A 122 -1.98 28.61 13.51
CA ASP A 122 -1.74 29.68 14.47
C ASP A 122 -2.88 29.82 15.51
N GLN A 123 -4.08 29.37 15.16
CA GLN A 123 -5.25 29.39 16.04
C GLN A 123 -5.26 28.28 17.08
N LEU A 124 -4.34 27.31 17.00
CA LEU A 124 -4.26 26.24 18.00
C LEU A 124 -3.96 26.83 19.39
N PRO A 125 -4.77 26.52 20.41
CA PRO A 125 -4.56 27.02 21.77
C PRO A 125 -3.32 26.35 22.40
N ASP A 126 -2.86 26.94 23.46
CA ASP A 126 -1.93 26.29 24.39
C ASP A 126 -2.59 25.05 24.99
N GLY A 127 -1.86 23.93 25.05
CA GLY A 127 -2.39 22.65 25.49
C GLY A 127 -3.28 21.93 24.47
N ALA A 128 -3.28 22.34 23.18
CA ALA A 128 -4.11 21.71 22.16
C ALA A 128 -3.90 20.19 22.09
N SER A 129 -5.02 19.46 21.95
CA SER A 129 -5.05 18.00 21.80
C SER A 129 -4.71 17.59 20.38
N VAL A 130 -3.73 16.69 20.22
CA VAL A 130 -3.21 16.26 18.91
C VAL A 130 -3.24 14.74 18.80
N THR A 131 -3.88 14.20 17.78
CA THR A 131 -3.81 12.75 17.48
C THR A 131 -2.85 12.49 16.32
N ILE A 132 -2.02 11.44 16.49
CA ILE A 132 -1.01 11.00 15.51
C ILE A 132 -1.03 9.48 15.36
N PRO A 133 -0.52 8.92 14.24
CA PRO A 133 -0.39 7.47 14.09
C PRO A 133 0.48 6.83 15.17
N ASN A 134 0.18 5.58 15.53
CA ASN A 134 0.93 4.83 16.54
C ASN A 134 2.01 3.91 15.95
N ASP A 135 2.01 3.66 14.64
CA ASP A 135 3.08 2.90 14.01
C ASP A 135 4.36 3.75 13.92
N PRO A 136 5.55 3.15 14.06
CA PRO A 136 6.81 3.90 14.20
C PRO A 136 7.09 4.84 13.03
N SER A 137 6.81 4.41 11.79
CA SER A 137 7.09 5.18 10.58
C SER A 137 6.20 6.41 10.46
N ASN A 138 4.85 6.23 10.52
CA ASN A 138 3.93 7.35 10.39
C ASN A 138 3.91 8.23 11.65
N ASN A 139 4.24 7.69 12.84
CA ASN A 139 4.45 8.47 14.04
C ASN A 139 5.59 9.47 13.83
N SER A 140 6.75 9.00 13.41
CA SER A 140 7.89 9.84 13.11
C SER A 140 7.58 10.88 12.02
N ARG A 141 6.92 10.45 10.95
CA ARG A 141 6.48 11.32 9.86
C ARG A 141 5.59 12.47 10.34
N ALA A 142 4.66 12.19 11.25
CA ALA A 142 3.81 13.20 11.87
C ALA A 142 4.62 14.20 12.69
N LEU A 143 5.57 13.72 13.49
CA LEU A 143 6.44 14.57 14.31
C LEU A 143 7.36 15.45 13.44
N LEU A 144 7.90 14.88 12.36
CA LEU A 144 8.72 15.63 11.40
C LEU A 144 7.93 16.74 10.71
N LEU A 145 6.66 16.49 10.34
CA LEU A 145 5.78 17.52 9.77
C LEU A 145 5.53 18.66 10.77
N LEU A 146 5.23 18.34 12.03
CA LEU A 146 5.03 19.34 13.07
C LEU A 146 6.31 20.13 13.37
N ALA A 147 7.46 19.46 13.39
CA ALA A 147 8.76 20.10 13.61
C ALA A 147 9.12 21.05 12.46
N LYS A 148 8.90 20.64 11.21
CA LYS A 148 9.10 21.48 10.02
C LYS A 148 8.27 22.78 10.08
N GLN A 149 7.14 22.75 10.74
CA GLN A 149 6.28 23.93 10.92
C GLN A 149 6.56 24.71 12.23
N GLY A 150 7.58 24.33 12.96
CA GLY A 150 7.99 25.01 14.19
C GLY A 150 7.04 24.80 15.39
N LEU A 151 6.09 23.86 15.32
CA LEU A 151 5.17 23.55 16.40
C LEU A 151 5.84 22.79 17.55
N ILE A 152 6.86 22.00 17.21
CA ILE A 152 7.74 21.29 18.15
C ILE A 152 9.19 21.36 17.65
N THR A 153 10.13 21.04 18.53
CA THR A 153 11.53 20.80 18.12
C THR A 153 11.88 19.36 18.43
N LEU A 154 12.49 18.66 17.47
CA LEU A 154 13.01 17.31 17.64
C LEU A 154 14.53 17.35 17.88
N LYS A 155 15.03 16.35 18.61
CA LYS A 155 16.46 16.16 18.85
C LYS A 155 17.27 16.04 17.56
N ASP A 156 16.70 15.32 16.58
CA ASP A 156 17.22 15.18 15.22
C ASP A 156 16.06 15.32 14.22
N PRO A 157 15.99 16.43 13.47
CA PRO A 157 14.91 16.69 12.52
C PRO A 157 15.00 15.85 11.23
N THR A 158 16.02 15.00 11.10
CA THR A 158 16.21 14.09 9.95
C THR A 158 15.94 12.63 10.30
N ASN A 159 15.71 12.31 11.58
CA ASN A 159 15.50 10.95 12.02
C ASN A 159 14.07 10.48 11.69
N GLU A 160 13.95 9.59 10.70
CA GLU A 160 12.68 8.97 10.26
C GLU A 160 12.09 7.96 11.27
N MET A 161 12.73 7.80 12.43
CA MET A 161 12.28 6.93 13.53
C MET A 161 12.10 7.71 14.85
N SER A 162 11.90 9.04 14.76
CA SER A 162 11.62 9.88 15.91
C SER A 162 10.35 9.45 16.65
N THR A 163 10.38 9.58 17.97
CA THR A 163 9.28 9.28 18.88
C THR A 163 8.90 10.53 19.71
N LEU A 164 7.83 10.48 20.47
CA LEU A 164 7.47 11.56 21.40
C LEU A 164 8.60 11.89 22.41
N LYS A 165 9.49 10.94 22.70
CA LYS A 165 10.64 11.14 23.61
C LYS A 165 11.74 11.99 22.98
N ASP A 166 11.72 12.16 21.68
CA ASP A 166 12.70 12.95 20.93
C ASP A 166 12.29 14.43 20.79
N ILE A 167 11.11 14.81 21.33
CA ILE A 167 10.67 16.20 21.40
C ILE A 167 11.49 16.92 22.47
N THR A 168 12.29 17.93 22.05
CA THR A 168 13.12 18.75 22.92
C THR A 168 12.47 20.08 23.28
N ALA A 169 11.53 20.57 22.47
CA ALA A 169 10.70 21.72 22.78
C ALA A 169 9.27 21.54 22.25
N ASN A 170 8.31 21.96 23.04
CA ASN A 170 6.88 21.94 22.74
C ASN A 170 6.25 23.24 23.29
N PRO A 171 6.47 24.38 22.62
CA PRO A 171 6.15 25.71 23.14
C PRO A 171 4.66 25.94 23.35
N LYS A 172 3.78 25.22 22.62
CA LYS A 172 2.33 25.25 22.77
C LYS A 172 1.80 24.15 23.71
N HIS A 173 2.65 23.43 24.40
CA HIS A 173 2.29 22.34 25.33
C HIS A 173 1.31 21.33 24.70
N LEU A 174 1.46 21.02 23.39
CA LEU A 174 0.60 20.10 22.65
C LEU A 174 0.48 18.75 23.36
N GLN A 175 -0.73 18.24 23.48
CA GLN A 175 -1.04 16.99 24.17
C GLN A 175 -1.24 15.87 23.14
N PHE A 176 -0.27 14.96 23.03
CA PHE A 176 -0.25 13.92 22.02
C PHE A 176 -0.99 12.65 22.46
N ARG A 177 -1.83 12.12 21.58
CA ARG A 177 -2.43 10.79 21.68
C ARG A 177 -2.13 9.98 20.42
N GLN A 178 -1.50 8.83 20.60
CA GLN A 178 -1.16 7.90 19.52
C GLN A 178 -2.29 6.91 19.31
N LEU A 179 -2.74 6.75 18.05
CA LEU A 179 -3.84 5.87 17.66
C LEU A 179 -3.47 5.12 16.37
N GLU A 180 -4.13 4.00 16.15
CA GLU A 180 -4.08 3.32 14.86
C GLU A 180 -4.52 4.28 13.74
N ALA A 181 -3.77 4.31 12.62
CA ALA A 181 -3.97 5.29 11.57
C ALA A 181 -5.40 5.32 11.01
N ALA A 182 -6.05 4.16 10.89
CA ALA A 182 -7.44 4.02 10.46
C ALA A 182 -8.47 4.71 11.39
N MET A 183 -8.10 4.96 12.65
CA MET A 183 -8.99 5.58 13.64
C MET A 183 -8.89 7.11 13.66
N LEU A 184 -7.82 7.69 13.15
CA LEU A 184 -7.54 9.11 13.23
C LEU A 184 -8.65 10.02 12.66
N PRO A 185 -9.25 9.72 11.48
CA PRO A 185 -10.33 10.57 10.95
C PRO A 185 -11.54 10.68 11.88
N ARG A 186 -11.79 9.66 12.70
CA ARG A 186 -12.93 9.63 13.64
C ARG A 186 -12.73 10.54 14.85
N THR A 187 -11.48 10.96 15.11
CA THR A 187 -11.18 11.83 16.26
C THR A 187 -11.35 13.31 15.97
N LEU A 188 -11.62 13.71 14.72
CA LEU A 188 -11.65 15.11 14.29
C LEU A 188 -12.66 15.99 15.04
N ASP A 189 -13.76 15.42 15.53
CA ASP A 189 -14.74 16.17 16.32
C ASP A 189 -14.32 16.37 17.80
N GLU A 190 -13.41 15.50 18.28
CA GLU A 190 -12.98 15.48 19.67
C GLU A 190 -11.71 16.30 19.91
N VAL A 191 -10.74 16.23 18.97
CA VAL A 191 -9.41 16.81 19.13
C VAL A 191 -9.27 18.18 18.44
N ASP A 192 -8.19 18.87 18.74
CA ASP A 192 -7.88 20.16 18.13
C ASP A 192 -7.12 19.99 16.79
N LEU A 193 -6.30 18.94 16.68
CA LEU A 193 -5.56 18.61 15.47
C LEU A 193 -5.43 17.09 15.32
N ALA A 194 -5.64 16.57 14.12
CA ALA A 194 -5.39 15.16 13.78
C ALA A 194 -4.43 15.06 12.57
N LEU A 195 -3.35 14.32 12.73
CA LEU A 195 -2.42 14.05 11.64
C LEU A 195 -2.81 12.72 10.97
N ILE A 196 -3.27 12.80 9.72
CA ILE A 196 -3.98 11.72 9.04
C ILE A 196 -3.28 11.39 7.72
N ASN A 197 -3.01 10.11 7.49
CA ASN A 197 -2.54 9.60 6.20
C ASN A 197 -3.58 9.89 5.11
N THR A 198 -3.12 10.28 3.93
CA THR A 198 -3.99 10.75 2.85
C THR A 198 -5.02 9.74 2.38
N ASN A 199 -4.68 8.46 2.33
CA ASN A 199 -5.65 7.41 2.00
C ASN A 199 -6.84 7.37 2.98
N TYR A 200 -6.62 7.53 4.29
CA TYR A 200 -7.68 7.60 5.29
C TYR A 200 -8.40 8.95 5.28
N ALA A 201 -7.70 10.04 4.98
CA ALA A 201 -8.33 11.35 4.79
C ALA A 201 -9.30 11.32 3.61
N LEU A 202 -8.88 10.81 2.45
CA LEU A 202 -9.73 10.65 1.26
C LEU A 202 -10.93 9.73 1.54
N ALA A 203 -10.72 8.60 2.24
CA ALA A 203 -11.80 7.69 2.62
C ALA A 203 -12.82 8.34 3.57
N ALA A 204 -12.39 9.32 4.37
CA ALA A 204 -13.26 10.12 5.25
C ALA A 204 -13.88 11.35 4.56
N GLY A 205 -13.68 11.51 3.24
CA GLY A 205 -14.21 12.63 2.47
C GLY A 205 -13.42 13.93 2.59
N LEU A 206 -12.22 13.90 3.19
CA LEU A 206 -11.32 15.05 3.28
C LEU A 206 -10.44 15.13 2.03
N ASN A 207 -10.22 16.34 1.54
CA ASN A 207 -9.29 16.61 0.46
C ASN A 207 -8.00 17.21 1.04
N PRO A 208 -6.85 16.52 0.99
CA PRO A 208 -5.60 17.00 1.58
C PRO A 208 -5.17 18.39 1.08
N THR A 209 -5.39 18.69 -0.20
CA THR A 209 -4.99 19.97 -0.78
C THR A 209 -5.91 21.14 -0.45
N LYS A 210 -7.10 20.88 0.14
CA LYS A 210 -8.11 21.90 0.49
C LYS A 210 -8.37 21.98 1.98
N ASP A 211 -8.40 20.84 2.66
CA ASP A 211 -8.90 20.72 4.03
C ASP A 211 -7.77 20.61 5.08
N ALA A 212 -6.54 20.27 4.64
CA ALA A 212 -5.42 20.19 5.56
C ALA A 212 -4.94 21.59 5.99
N LEU A 213 -4.70 21.78 7.28
CA LEU A 213 -4.06 22.99 7.82
C LEU A 213 -2.55 22.98 7.58
N LEU A 214 -1.96 21.78 7.58
CA LEU A 214 -0.58 21.51 7.19
C LEU A 214 -0.58 20.33 6.23
N ILE A 215 0.30 20.38 5.24
CA ILE A 215 0.50 19.29 4.27
C ILE A 215 1.98 19.16 3.97
N GLU A 216 2.44 17.93 3.76
CA GLU A 216 3.79 17.66 3.28
C GLU A 216 4.06 18.26 1.90
N ASP A 217 5.33 18.50 1.63
CA ASP A 217 5.83 18.93 0.33
C ASP A 217 5.56 17.85 -0.75
N LYS A 218 5.38 18.30 -2.01
CA LYS A 218 5.21 17.42 -3.17
C LYS A 218 6.39 16.49 -3.42
N ASN A 219 7.58 16.88 -2.96
CA ASN A 219 8.81 16.12 -3.08
C ASN A 219 9.04 15.21 -1.86
N SER A 220 7.98 14.82 -1.18
CA SER A 220 8.02 13.88 -0.06
C SER A 220 8.73 12.57 -0.46
N PRO A 221 9.65 12.04 0.37
CA PRO A 221 10.32 10.77 0.09
C PRO A 221 9.41 9.55 0.28
N TYR A 222 8.20 9.76 0.80
CA TYR A 222 7.27 8.69 1.14
C TYR A 222 6.46 8.22 -0.08
N VAL A 223 7.18 7.61 -1.04
CA VAL A 223 6.58 6.92 -2.18
C VAL A 223 5.83 5.68 -1.69
N ASN A 224 4.66 5.41 -2.25
CA ASN A 224 3.91 4.17 -2.08
C ASN A 224 4.34 3.15 -3.12
N TYR A 225 4.62 1.93 -2.65
CA TYR A 225 5.23 0.86 -3.44
C TYR A 225 4.32 -0.35 -3.66
N LEU A 226 4.50 -0.99 -4.81
CA LEU A 226 4.15 -2.39 -4.98
C LEU A 226 5.21 -3.22 -4.26
N VAL A 227 4.79 -4.11 -3.38
CA VAL A 227 5.66 -4.93 -2.51
C VAL A 227 5.34 -6.41 -2.71
N GLY A 228 6.36 -7.23 -2.66
CA GLY A 228 6.26 -8.68 -2.77
C GLY A 228 7.25 -9.42 -1.89
N ARG A 229 7.39 -10.71 -2.16
CA ARG A 229 8.39 -11.56 -1.51
C ARG A 229 9.63 -11.71 -2.41
N PRO A 230 10.80 -12.04 -1.84
CA PRO A 230 12.00 -12.34 -2.64
C PRO A 230 11.81 -13.47 -3.66
N ASP A 231 10.95 -14.45 -3.35
CA ASP A 231 10.68 -15.61 -4.22
C ASP A 231 9.78 -15.30 -5.41
N ASN A 232 8.98 -14.22 -5.38
CA ASN A 232 8.09 -13.85 -6.48
C ASN A 232 8.39 -12.50 -7.16
N GLN A 233 9.36 -11.73 -6.67
CA GLN A 233 9.65 -10.40 -7.22
C GLN A 233 9.95 -10.39 -8.73
N ASN A 234 10.54 -11.48 -9.25
CA ASN A 234 10.90 -11.66 -10.67
C ASN A 234 9.85 -12.46 -11.47
N ASP A 235 8.70 -12.80 -10.88
CA ASP A 235 7.61 -13.46 -11.62
C ASP A 235 7.16 -12.56 -12.79
N PRO A 236 7.06 -13.09 -14.02
CA PRO A 236 6.64 -12.31 -15.19
C PRO A 236 5.30 -11.59 -15.01
N ARG A 237 4.35 -12.16 -14.26
CA ARG A 237 3.05 -11.53 -13.94
C ARG A 237 3.25 -10.30 -13.06
N VAL A 238 4.15 -10.39 -12.08
CA VAL A 238 4.49 -9.30 -11.16
C VAL A 238 5.17 -8.16 -11.93
N GLN A 239 6.11 -8.47 -12.82
CA GLN A 239 6.80 -7.47 -13.64
C GLN A 239 5.85 -6.77 -14.62
N LYS A 240 4.87 -7.50 -15.17
CA LYS A 240 3.81 -6.91 -16.00
C LYS A 240 2.92 -5.96 -15.20
N LEU A 241 2.53 -6.32 -13.97
CA LEU A 241 1.80 -5.43 -13.08
C LEU A 241 2.61 -4.17 -12.74
N ALA A 242 3.89 -4.31 -12.39
CA ALA A 242 4.78 -3.18 -12.10
C ALA A 242 4.85 -2.20 -13.30
N LYS A 243 5.04 -2.73 -14.51
CA LYS A 243 5.04 -1.93 -15.74
C LYS A 243 3.69 -1.24 -16.00
N ALA A 244 2.59 -1.95 -15.78
CA ALA A 244 1.25 -1.39 -15.98
C ALA A 244 0.93 -0.28 -14.98
N LEU A 245 1.35 -0.42 -13.70
CA LEU A 245 1.21 0.62 -12.67
C LEU A 245 1.96 1.91 -13.02
N ASN A 246 3.06 1.82 -13.75
CA ASN A 246 3.89 2.94 -14.17
C ASN A 246 3.63 3.35 -15.64
N SER A 247 2.44 3.07 -16.14
CA SER A 247 2.05 3.44 -17.51
C SER A 247 1.54 4.88 -17.61
N PRO A 248 1.60 5.50 -18.80
CA PRO A 248 1.03 6.81 -19.04
C PRO A 248 -0.47 6.91 -18.73
N GLU A 249 -1.22 5.83 -18.92
CA GLU A 249 -2.65 5.76 -18.60
C GLU A 249 -2.89 5.89 -17.09
N ILE A 250 -2.08 5.22 -16.27
CA ILE A 250 -2.18 5.29 -14.81
C ILE A 250 -1.73 6.66 -14.30
N LYS A 251 -0.67 7.23 -14.88
CA LYS A 251 -0.26 8.61 -14.59
C LYS A 251 -1.42 9.58 -14.82
N ALA A 252 -2.02 9.55 -16.01
CA ALA A 252 -3.15 10.42 -16.35
C ALA A 252 -4.34 10.20 -15.42
N PHE A 253 -4.66 8.94 -15.06
CA PHE A 253 -5.72 8.64 -14.11
C PHE A 253 -5.46 9.27 -12.74
N ILE A 254 -4.25 9.12 -12.18
CA ILE A 254 -3.88 9.68 -10.87
C ILE A 254 -4.04 11.20 -10.90
N GLU A 255 -3.49 11.88 -11.92
CA GLU A 255 -3.56 13.32 -12.05
C GLU A 255 -5.01 13.84 -12.17
N GLN A 256 -5.82 13.18 -13.00
CA GLN A 256 -7.21 13.56 -13.25
C GLN A 256 -8.15 13.25 -12.09
N LYS A 257 -7.93 12.14 -11.40
CA LYS A 257 -8.82 11.68 -10.33
C LYS A 257 -8.58 12.43 -9.02
N TYR A 258 -7.30 12.62 -8.65
CA TYR A 258 -6.96 13.11 -7.30
C TYR A 258 -6.54 14.59 -7.24
N HIS A 259 -6.38 15.26 -8.38
CA HIS A 259 -6.15 16.71 -8.45
C HIS A 259 -5.06 17.21 -7.51
N GLY A 260 -3.94 16.47 -7.40
CA GLY A 260 -2.80 16.81 -6.54
C GLY A 260 -2.85 16.26 -5.11
N ALA A 261 -3.97 15.65 -4.67
CA ALA A 261 -4.04 14.94 -3.40
C ALA A 261 -3.21 13.65 -3.42
N VAL A 262 -3.04 13.06 -4.60
CA VAL A 262 -2.15 11.93 -4.89
C VAL A 262 -1.34 12.30 -6.12
N LEU A 263 -0.04 12.03 -6.10
CA LEU A 263 0.89 12.44 -7.15
C LEU A 263 1.60 11.21 -7.74
N PRO A 264 1.71 11.05 -9.07
CA PRO A 264 2.52 9.98 -9.65
C PRO A 264 3.99 10.15 -9.26
N ALA A 265 4.70 9.02 -9.02
CA ALA A 265 6.10 8.98 -8.59
C ALA A 265 7.03 8.33 -9.65
N PHE A 266 6.65 8.36 -10.92
CA PHE A 266 7.37 7.76 -12.05
C PHE A 266 7.28 8.64 -13.29
#